data_27b471e30bbf4c1643992cb846e25b61
#
_entry.id   27b471e30bbf4c1643992cb846e25b61
#
_cell.length_a   1.000
_cell.length_b   1.000
_cell.length_c   1.000
_cell.angle_alpha   90.00
_cell.angle_beta   90.00
_cell.angle_gamma   90.00
#
_symmetry.space_group_name_H-M   'P 1'
#
loop_
_entity.id
_entity.type
_entity.pdbx_description
1 polymer ?
#
loop_
_entity_poly.entity_id
_entity_poly.type
_entity_poly.pdbx_seq_one_letter_code
_entity_poly.pdbx_strand_id
1 'polypeptide(L)'
;ADQLDKKERKKLYYSNLIEKQMRKQWKENKNIPVENEIGNKIWDKIENQCIKVHKRIVPLELWYIAASVALVLIVGGLWMHLNEGSTPMDKYIEITAQKSRMYLLPDSSKVWMQPGSSIRFAEDFKKHRNVWLKGNSLFEVHKNMGRKFRVYIDKAFIEVKGTCFLIKQNNPSANEITLFNGSIEFNVESTQHKIEMKPLQELVYNPADAGTQLRQIENIEWQNGRYNFTQFNLEHLTRIINQMYGSRIIISDKVNKNCAFTGSIRYDESLEDVIDKICF
;
A
#
# COMPACT_ATOMS: atom_id res chain seq x y z
N ALA A 1 1.47 -79.38 2.75
CA ALA A 1 1.27 -77.93 3.06
C ALA A 1 1.46 -77.03 1.85
N ASP A 2 1.90 -77.55 0.70
CA ASP A 2 2.22 -76.73 -0.50
C ASP A 2 1.10 -76.52 -1.54
N GLN A 3 -0.11 -76.98 -1.24
CA GLN A 3 -1.23 -76.98 -2.21
C GLN A 3 -2.36 -76.00 -1.83
N LEU A 4 -2.18 -75.16 -0.81
CA LEU A 4 -3.23 -74.27 -0.37
C LEU A 4 -3.01 -72.85 -0.96
N ASP A 5 -4.08 -72.31 -1.54
CA ASP A 5 -4.10 -70.94 -2.06
C ASP A 5 -3.83 -69.86 -0.93
N LYS A 6 -3.25 -68.76 -1.30
CA LYS A 6 -2.88 -67.62 -0.38
C LYS A 6 -4.05 -67.19 0.50
N LYS A 7 -5.27 -67.33 0.00
CA LYS A 7 -6.53 -67.00 0.70
C LYS A 7 -6.92 -67.99 1.75
N GLU A 8 -6.66 -69.32 1.48
CA GLU A 8 -6.92 -70.44 2.37
C GLU A 8 -5.88 -70.51 3.48
N ARG A 9 -4.59 -70.19 3.18
CA ARG A 9 -3.53 -70.07 4.19
C ARG A 9 -3.86 -68.98 5.20
N LYS A 10 -4.43 -67.87 4.75
CA LYS A 10 -4.84 -66.76 5.64
C LYS A 10 -6.04 -67.15 6.52
N LYS A 11 -6.98 -67.96 6.02
CA LYS A 11 -8.12 -68.46 6.78
C LYS A 11 -7.70 -69.48 7.85
N LEU A 12 -6.74 -70.32 7.54
CA LEU A 12 -6.17 -71.34 8.49
C LEU A 12 -5.37 -70.64 9.61
N TYR A 13 -4.63 -69.55 9.27
CA TYR A 13 -3.83 -68.76 10.25
C TYR A 13 -4.69 -68.07 11.32
N TYR A 14 -5.91 -67.72 10.95
CA TYR A 14 -6.86 -67.06 11.88
C TYR A 14 -7.89 -68.08 12.48
N SER A 15 -7.72 -69.40 12.26
CA SER A 15 -8.66 -70.36 12.86
C SER A 15 -8.35 -70.58 14.34
N ASN A 16 -9.33 -70.29 15.21
CA ASN A 16 -9.24 -70.55 16.67
C ASN A 16 -8.77 -71.95 17.05
N LEU A 17 -8.84 -72.88 16.13
CA LEU A 17 -8.42 -74.27 16.35
C LEU A 17 -6.89 -74.38 16.44
N ILE A 18 -6.16 -73.69 15.55
CA ILE A 18 -4.69 -73.72 15.56
C ILE A 18 -4.17 -73.06 16.79
N GLU A 19 -4.75 -71.89 17.13
CA GLU A 19 -4.36 -71.15 18.34
C GLU A 19 -4.64 -71.97 19.60
N LYS A 20 -5.76 -72.68 19.66
CA LYS A 20 -6.12 -73.50 20.79
C LYS A 20 -5.17 -74.74 20.92
N GLN A 21 -4.76 -75.33 19.80
CA GLN A 21 -3.78 -76.44 19.79
C GLN A 21 -2.37 -75.93 20.18
N MET A 22 -1.94 -74.79 19.65
CA MET A 22 -0.66 -74.21 20.01
C MET A 22 -0.60 -73.83 21.50
N ARG A 23 -1.67 -73.26 22.06
CA ARG A 23 -1.77 -72.92 23.49
C ARG A 23 -1.76 -74.19 24.36
N LYS A 24 -2.37 -75.28 23.88
CA LYS A 24 -2.36 -76.60 24.57
C LYS A 24 -0.94 -77.20 24.59
N GLN A 25 -0.28 -77.24 23.45
CA GLN A 25 1.11 -77.76 23.33
C GLN A 25 2.09 -76.86 24.14
N TRP A 26 1.87 -75.57 24.17
CA TRP A 26 2.68 -74.65 24.99
C TRP A 26 2.51 -74.89 26.50
N LYS A 27 1.31 -75.23 26.94
CA LYS A 27 1.04 -75.58 28.34
C LYS A 27 1.63 -76.93 28.73
N GLU A 28 1.57 -77.86 27.84
CA GLU A 28 2.08 -79.26 28.05
C GLU A 28 3.62 -79.30 28.06
N ASN A 29 4.28 -78.42 27.28
CA ASN A 29 5.75 -78.38 27.16
C ASN A 29 6.42 -77.32 28.04
N LYS A 30 5.68 -76.69 28.94
CA LYS A 30 6.16 -75.55 29.77
C LYS A 30 7.36 -75.88 30.70
N ASN A 31 7.67 -77.19 30.88
CA ASN A 31 8.73 -77.57 31.83
C ASN A 31 9.85 -78.39 31.15
N ILE A 32 9.97 -78.36 29.84
CA ILE A 32 11.14 -78.93 29.18
C ILE A 32 12.22 -77.86 29.17
N PRO A 33 13.33 -78.04 29.92
CA PRO A 33 14.45 -77.14 29.85
C PRO A 33 15.05 -77.15 28.46
N VAL A 34 14.99 -76.08 27.72
CA VAL A 34 15.68 -75.91 26.43
C VAL A 34 17.18 -75.91 26.77
N GLU A 35 17.92 -76.83 26.21
CA GLU A 35 19.36 -76.94 26.36
C GLU A 35 19.97 -75.58 25.97
N ASN A 36 20.77 -74.98 26.84
CA ASN A 36 21.32 -73.64 26.64
C ASN A 36 22.01 -73.47 25.27
N GLU A 37 22.58 -74.56 24.74
CA GLU A 37 23.25 -74.53 23.46
C GLU A 37 22.26 -74.33 22.27
N ILE A 38 21.06 -74.95 22.36
CA ILE A 38 19.99 -74.83 21.37
C ILE A 38 19.37 -73.38 21.48
N GLY A 39 19.18 -72.89 22.69
CA GLY A 39 18.69 -71.54 22.97
C GLY A 39 19.59 -70.51 22.34
N ASN A 40 20.90 -70.60 22.56
CA ASN A 40 21.88 -69.65 22.01
C ASN A 40 21.94 -69.73 20.49
N LYS A 41 21.91 -70.93 19.88
CA LYS A 41 21.85 -71.06 18.40
C LYS A 41 20.58 -70.43 17.77
N ILE A 42 19.45 -70.55 18.44
CA ILE A 42 18.23 -69.88 18.01
C ILE A 42 18.32 -68.39 18.15
N TRP A 43 18.89 -67.91 19.26
CA TRP A 43 19.05 -66.47 19.52
C TRP A 43 20.02 -65.83 18.54
N ASP A 44 21.16 -66.40 18.29
CA ASP A 44 22.13 -65.95 17.28
C ASP A 44 21.50 -65.89 15.87
N LYS A 45 20.61 -66.81 15.53
CA LYS A 45 19.91 -66.81 14.25
C LYS A 45 18.87 -65.73 14.15
N ILE A 46 18.17 -65.42 15.26
CA ILE A 46 17.21 -64.32 15.35
C ILE A 46 17.95 -63.01 15.28
N GLU A 47 19.03 -62.83 16.02
CA GLU A 47 19.85 -61.63 16.05
C GLU A 47 20.43 -61.32 14.67
N ASN A 48 20.97 -62.34 14.00
CA ASN A 48 21.55 -62.17 12.67
C ASN A 48 20.52 -61.96 11.55
N GLN A 49 19.26 -62.38 11.72
CA GLN A 49 18.23 -62.24 10.71
C GLN A 49 17.26 -61.06 10.96
N CYS A 50 16.97 -60.75 12.22
CA CYS A 50 15.96 -59.76 12.56
C CYS A 50 16.57 -58.41 12.95
N ILE A 51 17.83 -58.39 13.46
CA ILE A 51 18.48 -57.15 13.94
C ILE A 51 19.49 -56.61 12.92
N LYS A 52 19.46 -57.01 11.68
CA LYS A 52 20.09 -56.19 10.64
C LYS A 52 19.30 -54.93 10.46
N VAL A 53 19.43 -54.02 11.42
CA VAL A 53 19.15 -52.61 11.20
C VAL A 53 20.04 -52.17 10.04
N HIS A 54 19.47 -52.07 8.86
CA HIS A 54 20.14 -51.39 7.77
C HIS A 54 20.35 -49.94 8.23
N LYS A 55 21.47 -49.67 8.88
CA LYS A 55 21.99 -48.31 8.95
C LYS A 55 22.16 -47.90 7.48
N ARG A 56 21.20 -47.15 6.95
CA ARG A 56 21.41 -46.41 5.70
C ARG A 56 22.58 -45.48 5.97
N ILE A 57 23.77 -45.93 5.67
CA ILE A 57 24.97 -45.11 5.63
C ILE A 57 24.71 -44.23 4.41
N VAL A 58 24.21 -43.02 4.65
CA VAL A 58 24.12 -42.02 3.59
C VAL A 58 25.57 -41.78 3.15
N PRO A 59 25.93 -42.07 1.90
CA PRO A 59 27.30 -41.93 1.44
C PRO A 59 27.75 -40.51 1.68
N LEU A 60 28.96 -40.37 2.19
CA LEU A 60 29.54 -39.07 2.59
C LEU A 60 29.47 -38.03 1.48
N GLU A 61 29.48 -38.47 0.24
CA GLU A 61 29.34 -37.66 -0.97
C GLU A 61 28.00 -36.90 -1.05
N LEU A 62 26.89 -37.49 -0.55
CA LEU A 62 25.60 -36.82 -0.52
C LEU A 62 25.57 -35.70 0.55
N TRP A 63 26.38 -35.82 1.58
CA TRP A 63 26.54 -34.74 2.58
C TRP A 63 27.24 -33.53 1.98
N TYR A 64 28.25 -33.72 1.13
CA TYR A 64 28.92 -32.60 0.43
C TYR A 64 27.99 -31.92 -0.55
N ILE A 65 27.13 -32.67 -1.27
CA ILE A 65 26.12 -32.09 -2.18
C ILE A 65 25.09 -31.27 -1.37
N ALA A 66 24.57 -31.83 -0.26
CA ALA A 66 23.64 -31.10 0.59
C ALA A 66 24.24 -29.83 1.20
N ALA A 67 25.51 -29.91 1.66
CA ALA A 67 26.24 -28.76 2.21
C ALA A 67 26.49 -27.69 1.14
N SER A 68 26.83 -28.07 -0.10
CA SER A 68 27.04 -27.11 -1.18
C SER A 68 25.75 -26.40 -1.61
N VAL A 69 24.63 -27.12 -1.68
CA VAL A 69 23.32 -26.53 -1.95
C VAL A 69 22.89 -25.60 -0.81
N ALA A 70 23.07 -25.98 0.45
CA ALA A 70 22.78 -25.15 1.60
C ALA A 70 23.63 -23.87 1.58
N LEU A 71 24.92 -23.98 1.24
CA LEU A 71 25.82 -22.82 1.15
C LEU A 71 25.41 -21.87 0.03
N VAL A 72 25.01 -22.38 -1.13
CA VAL A 72 24.50 -21.54 -2.24
C VAL A 72 23.19 -20.84 -1.85
N LEU A 73 22.28 -21.53 -1.13
CA LEU A 73 21.04 -20.93 -0.66
C LEU A 73 21.30 -19.85 0.42
N ILE A 74 22.26 -20.11 1.34
CA ILE A 74 22.64 -19.13 2.37
C ILE A 74 23.32 -17.92 1.73
N VAL A 75 24.28 -18.13 0.84
CA VAL A 75 24.99 -17.03 0.15
C VAL A 75 24.02 -16.27 -0.76
N GLY A 76 23.16 -16.97 -1.52
CA GLY A 76 22.13 -16.37 -2.36
C GLY A 76 21.11 -15.58 -1.54
N GLY A 77 20.62 -16.14 -0.44
CA GLY A 77 19.70 -15.47 0.48
C GLY A 77 20.34 -14.27 1.16
N LEU A 78 21.60 -14.40 1.62
CA LEU A 78 22.36 -13.30 2.20
C LEU A 78 22.65 -12.19 1.17
N TRP A 79 23.01 -12.59 -0.05
CA TRP A 79 23.21 -11.63 -1.16
C TRP A 79 21.92 -10.90 -1.52
N MET A 80 20.79 -11.61 -1.56
CA MET A 80 19.48 -11.02 -1.80
C MET A 80 19.07 -10.09 -0.66
N HIS A 81 19.28 -10.48 0.60
CA HIS A 81 19.01 -9.66 1.78
C HIS A 81 19.94 -8.43 1.89
N LEU A 82 21.23 -8.58 1.57
CA LEU A 82 22.16 -7.46 1.54
C LEU A 82 21.92 -6.52 0.35
N ASN A 83 21.35 -7.01 -0.74
CA ASN A 83 21.01 -6.21 -1.93
C ASN A 83 19.62 -5.56 -1.85
N GLU A 84 18.74 -6.02 -0.94
CA GLU A 84 17.48 -5.31 -0.64
C GLU A 84 17.71 -3.94 0.04
N GLY A 85 18.91 -3.68 0.55
CA GLY A 85 19.27 -2.43 1.24
C GLY A 85 19.75 -1.28 0.37
N SER A 86 20.01 -1.49 -0.91
CA SER A 86 20.28 -0.40 -1.85
C SER A 86 19.03 -0.10 -2.67
N THR A 87 18.00 0.47 -2.02
CA THR A 87 17.10 1.35 -2.75
C THR A 87 18.00 2.39 -3.43
N PRO A 88 18.00 2.50 -4.77
CA PRO A 88 18.67 3.61 -5.42
C PRO A 88 18.18 4.83 -4.69
N MET A 89 19.10 5.66 -4.20
CA MET A 89 18.78 6.92 -3.52
C MET A 89 17.92 7.68 -4.52
N ASP A 90 16.58 7.61 -4.33
CA ASP A 90 15.64 8.23 -5.24
C ASP A 90 16.04 9.70 -5.31
N LYS A 91 16.54 10.10 -6.46
CA LYS A 91 16.93 11.48 -6.68
C LYS A 91 15.66 12.29 -6.71
N TYR A 92 15.50 13.16 -5.73
CA TYR A 92 14.34 14.02 -5.62
C TYR A 92 14.61 15.35 -6.28
N ILE A 93 13.61 15.84 -6.98
CA ILE A 93 13.55 17.21 -7.51
C ILE A 93 12.70 18.03 -6.54
N GLU A 94 13.25 19.14 -6.06
CA GLU A 94 12.52 20.10 -5.23
C GLU A 94 12.41 21.43 -5.96
N ILE A 95 11.20 21.97 -6.00
CA ILE A 95 10.87 23.21 -6.70
C ILE A 95 10.14 24.13 -5.73
N THR A 96 10.65 25.34 -5.57
CA THR A 96 10.01 26.38 -4.78
C THR A 96 9.55 27.52 -5.69
N ALA A 97 8.31 27.93 -5.54
CA ALA A 97 7.73 29.02 -6.30
C ALA A 97 7.98 30.37 -5.61
N GLN A 98 8.77 31.24 -6.22
CA GLN A 98 8.94 32.63 -5.74
C GLN A 98 7.78 33.55 -6.15
N LYS A 99 7.11 33.20 -7.25
CA LYS A 99 5.90 33.88 -7.77
C LYS A 99 4.88 32.82 -8.12
N SER A 100 3.61 33.18 -8.21
CA SER A 100 2.57 32.30 -8.73
C SER A 100 2.96 31.75 -10.10
N ARG A 101 3.02 30.43 -10.26
CA ARG A 101 3.41 29.79 -11.53
C ARG A 101 2.84 28.39 -11.66
N MET A 102 2.63 27.99 -12.90
CA MET A 102 2.31 26.62 -13.25
C MET A 102 3.59 25.81 -13.47
N TYR A 103 3.62 24.61 -12.90
CA TYR A 103 4.64 23.61 -13.15
C TYR A 103 4.02 22.34 -13.77
N LEU A 104 4.64 21.82 -14.81
CA LEU A 104 4.22 20.58 -15.46
C LEU A 104 5.04 19.41 -14.92
N LEU A 105 4.38 18.46 -14.24
CA LEU A 105 5.01 17.24 -13.75
C LEU A 105 5.33 16.25 -14.88
N PRO A 106 6.25 15.27 -14.69
CA PRO A 106 6.64 14.32 -15.73
C PRO A 106 5.51 13.43 -16.27
N ASP A 107 4.38 13.35 -15.57
CA ASP A 107 3.18 12.61 -15.97
C ASP A 107 2.13 13.48 -16.69
N SER A 108 2.48 14.71 -17.04
CA SER A 108 1.61 15.74 -17.61
C SER A 108 0.56 16.31 -16.65
N SER A 109 0.66 16.01 -15.37
CA SER A 109 -0.15 16.70 -14.35
C SER A 109 0.36 18.13 -14.18
N LYS A 110 -0.56 19.08 -13.98
CA LYS A 110 -0.25 20.50 -13.79
C LYS A 110 -0.40 20.86 -12.32
N VAL A 111 0.54 21.63 -11.82
CA VAL A 111 0.54 22.17 -10.46
C VAL A 111 0.68 23.69 -10.54
N TRP A 112 -0.34 24.43 -10.14
CA TRP A 112 -0.27 25.87 -9.98
C TRP A 112 0.11 26.17 -8.53
N MET A 113 1.29 26.72 -8.36
CA MET A 113 1.90 26.98 -7.06
C MET A 113 1.79 28.46 -6.71
N GLN A 114 1.35 28.75 -5.49
CA GLN A 114 1.39 30.10 -4.92
C GLN A 114 2.82 30.48 -4.46
N PRO A 115 3.13 31.77 -4.32
CA PRO A 115 4.42 32.23 -3.79
C PRO A 115 4.72 31.58 -2.43
N GLY A 116 5.96 31.12 -2.24
CA GLY A 116 6.41 30.42 -1.03
C GLY A 116 6.05 28.93 -0.95
N SER A 117 5.26 28.42 -1.89
CA SER A 117 4.97 26.98 -1.95
C SER A 117 6.13 26.20 -2.54
N SER A 118 6.33 24.97 -2.06
CA SER A 118 7.31 24.04 -2.63
C SER A 118 6.70 22.66 -2.84
N ILE A 119 7.15 22.00 -3.91
CA ILE A 119 6.86 20.62 -4.19
C ILE A 119 8.16 19.82 -4.30
N ARG A 120 8.14 18.60 -3.81
CA ARG A 120 9.22 17.63 -3.97
C ARG A 120 8.67 16.34 -4.54
N PHE A 121 9.34 15.74 -5.52
CA PHE A 121 8.95 14.48 -6.14
C PHE A 121 10.18 13.72 -6.64
N ALA A 122 10.07 12.41 -6.81
CA ALA A 122 11.16 11.58 -7.33
C ALA A 122 11.42 11.87 -8.82
N GLU A 123 12.70 11.85 -9.24
CA GLU A 123 13.06 12.01 -10.65
C GLU A 123 12.44 10.89 -11.51
N ASP A 124 12.39 9.66 -11.00
CA ASP A 124 11.65 8.55 -11.62
C ASP A 124 10.17 8.55 -11.21
N PHE A 125 9.44 9.52 -11.72
CA PHE A 125 8.00 9.67 -11.48
C PHE A 125 7.14 8.56 -12.11
N LYS A 126 7.74 7.70 -12.96
CA LYS A 126 7.02 6.62 -13.65
C LYS A 126 6.62 5.49 -12.72
N LYS A 127 7.41 5.21 -11.68
CA LYS A 127 7.11 4.16 -10.70
C LYS A 127 6.09 4.63 -9.67
N HIS A 128 6.34 5.80 -9.08
CA HIS A 128 5.55 6.34 -7.98
C HIS A 128 5.22 7.80 -8.24
N ARG A 129 3.95 8.09 -8.49
CA ARG A 129 3.42 9.45 -8.70
C ARG A 129 3.20 10.14 -7.36
N ASN A 130 4.28 10.28 -6.57
CA ASN A 130 4.25 10.85 -5.23
C ASN A 130 4.82 12.26 -5.24
N VAL A 131 4.09 13.19 -4.65
CA VAL A 131 4.47 14.60 -4.49
C VAL A 131 4.35 14.98 -3.02
N TRP A 132 5.35 15.60 -2.46
CA TRP A 132 5.30 16.24 -1.14
C TRP A 132 5.09 17.73 -1.34
N LEU A 133 4.04 18.25 -0.75
CA LEU A 133 3.66 19.66 -0.86
C LEU A 133 3.91 20.39 0.46
N LYS A 134 4.46 21.60 0.36
CA LYS A 134 4.41 22.64 1.39
C LYS A 134 3.83 23.90 0.79
N GLY A 135 2.85 24.51 1.47
CA GLY A 135 2.17 25.71 1.02
C GLY A 135 0.94 25.43 0.15
N ASN A 136 0.56 26.39 -0.67
CA ASN A 136 -0.73 26.39 -1.38
C ASN A 136 -0.56 26.04 -2.85
N SER A 137 -1.30 25.06 -3.31
CA SER A 137 -1.23 24.64 -4.71
C SER A 137 -2.54 24.04 -5.22
N LEU A 138 -2.89 24.38 -6.46
CA LEU A 138 -3.95 23.74 -7.22
C LEU A 138 -3.33 22.62 -8.07
N PHE A 139 -3.90 21.44 -7.98
CA PHE A 139 -3.50 20.27 -8.74
C PHE A 139 -4.56 19.93 -9.81
N GLU A 140 -4.12 19.76 -11.04
CA GLU A 140 -4.90 19.20 -12.12
C GLU A 140 -4.19 17.92 -12.59
N VAL A 141 -4.57 16.80 -11.96
CA VAL A 141 -3.88 15.52 -12.13
C VAL A 141 -4.34 14.83 -13.40
N HIS A 142 -3.39 14.51 -14.26
CA HIS A 142 -3.66 13.76 -15.49
C HIS A 142 -4.08 12.31 -15.19
N LYS A 143 -5.18 11.89 -15.83
CA LYS A 143 -5.71 10.53 -15.69
C LYS A 143 -4.79 9.54 -16.41
N ASN A 144 -4.16 8.64 -15.67
CA ASN A 144 -3.21 7.67 -16.20
C ASN A 144 -3.61 6.23 -15.85
N MET A 145 -4.44 5.59 -16.69
CA MET A 145 -4.85 4.17 -16.63
C MET A 145 -5.10 3.63 -15.19
N GLY A 146 -5.73 4.44 -14.34
CA GLY A 146 -6.04 4.06 -12.95
C GLY A 146 -4.86 4.09 -11.99
N ARG A 147 -3.66 4.51 -12.43
CA ARG A 147 -2.48 4.65 -11.55
C ARG A 147 -2.70 5.77 -10.55
N LYS A 148 -2.44 5.45 -9.29
CA LYS A 148 -2.62 6.38 -8.17
C LYS A 148 -1.60 7.52 -8.24
N PHE A 149 -2.05 8.73 -7.90
CA PHE A 149 -1.22 9.90 -7.68
C PHE A 149 -1.42 10.32 -6.22
N ARG A 150 -0.33 10.57 -5.49
CA ARG A 150 -0.39 10.92 -4.08
C ARG A 150 0.24 12.26 -3.81
N VAL A 151 -0.45 13.09 -3.02
CA VAL A 151 0.09 14.32 -2.47
C VAL A 151 0.20 14.17 -0.96
N TYR A 152 1.41 14.23 -0.46
CA TYR A 152 1.72 14.19 0.97
C TYR A 152 1.71 15.60 1.54
N ILE A 153 0.99 15.78 2.65
CA ILE A 153 0.89 17.00 3.42
C ILE A 153 0.98 16.64 4.91
N ASP A 154 1.90 17.26 5.64
CA ASP A 154 2.09 16.98 7.07
C ASP A 154 2.00 15.46 7.40
N LYS A 155 1.04 15.06 8.22
CA LYS A 155 0.82 13.66 8.68
C LYS A 155 -0.29 12.96 7.90
N ALA A 156 -0.56 13.38 6.67
CA ALA A 156 -1.63 12.84 5.83
C ALA A 156 -1.23 12.81 4.36
N PHE A 157 -1.96 12.06 3.57
CA PHE A 157 -1.82 12.10 2.12
C PHE A 157 -3.18 12.02 1.40
N ILE A 158 -3.21 12.61 0.25
CA ILE A 158 -4.33 12.66 -0.68
C ILE A 158 -4.03 11.71 -1.83
N GLU A 159 -4.90 10.74 -2.08
CA GLU A 159 -4.79 9.80 -3.19
C GLU A 159 -5.86 10.09 -4.24
N VAL A 160 -5.43 10.22 -5.50
CA VAL A 160 -6.31 10.52 -6.64
C VAL A 160 -5.91 9.72 -7.88
N LYS A 161 -6.80 9.68 -8.89
CA LYS A 161 -6.55 8.99 -10.18
C LYS A 161 -6.66 9.89 -11.40
N GLY A 162 -7.17 11.10 -11.25
CA GLY A 162 -7.40 12.08 -12.32
C GLY A 162 -8.42 13.08 -11.81
N THR A 163 -7.95 14.14 -11.17
CA THR A 163 -8.74 14.97 -10.25
C THR A 163 -8.22 16.39 -10.27
N CYS A 164 -9.12 17.36 -10.19
CA CYS A 164 -8.79 18.76 -9.98
C CYS A 164 -9.13 19.17 -8.54
N PHE A 165 -8.13 19.60 -7.79
CA PHE A 165 -8.29 19.96 -6.38
C PHE A 165 -7.27 20.99 -5.91
N LEU A 166 -7.64 21.75 -4.89
CA LEU A 166 -6.85 22.80 -4.26
C LEU A 166 -6.44 22.36 -2.86
N ILE A 167 -5.20 22.60 -2.50
CA ILE A 167 -4.69 22.47 -1.12
C ILE A 167 -4.23 23.82 -0.64
N LYS A 168 -4.65 24.21 0.57
CA LYS A 168 -4.21 25.40 1.28
C LYS A 168 -3.67 25.03 2.65
N GLN A 169 -2.46 25.52 2.93
CA GLN A 169 -1.75 25.36 4.20
C GLN A 169 -1.42 26.72 4.80
N ASN A 170 -2.40 27.64 4.77
CA ASN A 170 -2.22 29.00 5.28
C ASN A 170 -2.15 29.07 6.81
N ASN A 171 -2.70 28.07 7.48
CA ASN A 171 -2.74 27.99 8.93
C ASN A 171 -2.02 26.71 9.37
N PRO A 172 -1.01 26.80 10.27
CA PRO A 172 -0.32 25.62 10.81
C PRO A 172 -1.26 24.59 11.47
N SER A 173 -2.44 25.03 11.91
CA SER A 173 -3.43 24.19 12.57
C SER A 173 -4.53 23.68 11.64
N ALA A 174 -4.52 24.06 10.37
CA ALA A 174 -5.58 23.64 9.44
C ALA A 174 -5.07 23.58 8.00
N ASN A 175 -5.17 22.41 7.40
CA ASN A 175 -5.02 22.21 5.96
C ASN A 175 -6.42 22.13 5.34
N GLU A 176 -6.68 22.92 4.31
CA GLU A 176 -7.94 22.93 3.57
C GLU A 176 -7.75 22.25 2.23
N ILE A 177 -8.53 21.23 1.96
CA ILE A 177 -8.52 20.47 0.70
C ILE A 177 -9.86 20.66 0.03
N THR A 178 -9.88 21.32 -1.13
CA THR A 178 -11.10 21.58 -1.91
C THR A 178 -11.12 20.73 -3.16
N LEU A 179 -12.15 19.92 -3.37
CA LEU A 179 -12.31 19.09 -4.55
C LEU A 179 -13.25 19.73 -5.55
N PHE A 180 -12.74 20.02 -6.76
CA PHE A 180 -13.55 20.58 -7.86
C PHE A 180 -14.09 19.52 -8.80
N ASN A 181 -13.24 18.56 -9.20
CA ASN A 181 -13.62 17.50 -10.13
C ASN A 181 -12.90 16.20 -9.84
N GLY A 182 -13.57 15.06 -10.04
CA GLY A 182 -13.02 13.74 -9.82
C GLY A 182 -13.35 13.17 -8.44
N SER A 183 -12.42 12.47 -7.82
CA SER A 183 -12.56 11.90 -6.47
C SER A 183 -11.25 11.95 -5.71
N ILE A 184 -11.32 12.16 -4.42
CA ILE A 184 -10.20 12.13 -3.48
C ILE A 184 -10.44 11.04 -2.44
N GLU A 185 -9.41 10.26 -2.14
CA GLU A 185 -9.27 9.49 -0.91
C GLU A 185 -8.23 10.19 -0.02
N PHE A 186 -8.70 10.82 1.05
CA PHE A 186 -7.85 11.45 2.05
C PHE A 186 -7.50 10.44 3.14
N ASN A 187 -6.22 10.30 3.45
CA ASN A 187 -5.72 9.30 4.39
C ASN A 187 -4.89 9.98 5.48
N VAL A 188 -5.22 9.73 6.75
CA VAL A 188 -4.45 10.17 7.91
C VAL A 188 -3.53 9.06 8.36
N GLU A 189 -2.21 9.31 8.39
CA GLU A 189 -1.20 8.28 8.65
C GLU A 189 -1.34 7.66 10.05
N SER A 190 -1.65 8.46 11.08
CA SER A 190 -1.69 8.02 12.47
C SER A 190 -2.88 7.13 12.82
N THR A 191 -4.03 7.33 12.15
CA THR A 191 -5.30 6.68 12.52
C THR A 191 -5.76 5.64 11.50
N GLN A 192 -5.08 5.54 10.35
CA GLN A 192 -5.54 4.79 9.17
C GLN A 192 -6.97 5.17 8.74
N HIS A 193 -7.44 6.34 9.19
CA HIS A 193 -8.76 6.86 8.84
C HIS A 193 -8.75 7.36 7.40
N LYS A 194 -9.75 6.91 6.63
CA LYS A 194 -9.93 7.26 5.22
C LYS A 194 -11.20 8.05 5.04
N ILE A 195 -11.12 9.15 4.31
CA ILE A 195 -12.27 9.99 3.97
C ILE A 195 -12.35 10.09 2.44
N GLU A 196 -13.47 9.69 1.89
CA GLU A 196 -13.76 9.88 0.47
C GLU A 196 -14.46 11.21 0.26
N MET A 197 -13.93 12.03 -0.64
CA MET A 197 -14.51 13.30 -1.03
C MET A 197 -15.15 13.20 -2.42
N LYS A 198 -16.30 13.85 -2.54
CA LYS A 198 -17.02 14.06 -3.80
C LYS A 198 -16.78 15.49 -4.30
N PRO A 199 -17.00 15.76 -5.60
CA PRO A 199 -16.90 17.13 -6.12
C PRO A 199 -17.71 18.13 -5.31
N LEU A 200 -17.19 19.35 -5.21
CA LEU A 200 -17.76 20.48 -4.43
C LEU A 200 -17.76 20.26 -2.92
N GLN A 201 -16.85 19.43 -2.43
CA GLN A 201 -16.59 19.28 -1.01
C GLN A 201 -15.22 19.89 -0.64
N GLU A 202 -15.17 20.43 0.55
CA GLU A 202 -13.95 20.89 1.20
C GLU A 202 -13.75 20.15 2.52
N LEU A 203 -12.55 19.61 2.70
CA LEU A 203 -12.09 18.98 3.92
C LEU A 203 -11.13 19.91 4.65
N VAL A 204 -11.43 20.21 5.91
CA VAL A 204 -10.50 20.88 6.82
C VAL A 204 -9.86 19.81 7.70
N TYR A 205 -8.54 19.73 7.65
CA TYR A 205 -7.73 18.77 8.42
C TYR A 205 -6.81 19.49 9.39
N ASN A 206 -6.85 19.09 10.66
CA ASN A 206 -5.94 19.60 11.69
C ASN A 206 -4.82 18.56 11.94
N PRO A 207 -3.54 18.84 11.60
CA PRO A 207 -2.43 17.91 11.79
C PRO A 207 -2.07 17.65 13.25
N ALA A 208 -2.51 18.51 14.20
CA ALA A 208 -2.16 18.41 15.61
C ALA A 208 -2.94 17.27 16.32
N ASP A 209 -4.23 17.17 16.04
CA ASP A 209 -5.15 16.22 16.67
C ASP A 209 -5.76 15.20 15.69
N ALA A 210 -5.37 15.24 14.43
CA ALA A 210 -5.93 14.46 13.33
C ALA A 210 -7.45 14.72 13.09
N GLY A 211 -7.97 15.83 13.60
CA GLY A 211 -9.36 16.25 13.43
C GLY A 211 -9.67 16.55 11.97
N THR A 212 -10.84 16.12 11.52
CA THR A 212 -11.31 16.34 10.15
C THR A 212 -12.73 16.86 10.15
N GLN A 213 -13.00 17.86 9.29
CA GLN A 213 -14.33 18.38 9.07
C GLN A 213 -14.61 18.48 7.57
N LEU A 214 -15.65 17.84 7.09
CA LEU A 214 -16.09 17.87 5.70
C LEU A 214 -17.25 18.84 5.56
N ARG A 215 -17.20 19.76 4.58
CA ARG A 215 -18.25 20.71 4.27
C ARG A 215 -18.54 20.80 2.78
N GLN A 216 -19.75 21.20 2.41
CA GLN A 216 -20.12 21.46 1.02
C GLN A 216 -19.73 22.90 0.66
N ILE A 217 -19.22 23.11 -0.57
CA ILE A 217 -18.89 24.41 -1.12
C ILE A 217 -19.82 24.78 -2.28
N GLU A 218 -19.83 26.05 -2.64
CA GLU A 218 -20.53 26.53 -3.84
C GLU A 218 -19.89 25.94 -5.11
N ASN A 219 -20.67 25.81 -6.17
CA ASN A 219 -20.19 25.28 -7.44
C ASN A 219 -19.14 26.21 -8.07
N ILE A 220 -17.91 25.73 -8.13
CA ILE A 220 -16.77 26.42 -8.74
C ILE A 220 -16.26 25.56 -9.88
N GLU A 221 -16.42 26.06 -11.10
CA GLU A 221 -15.89 25.36 -12.29
C GLU A 221 -14.45 25.78 -12.57
N TRP A 222 -13.51 24.88 -12.25
CA TRP A 222 -12.11 25.03 -12.61
C TRP A 222 -11.80 24.24 -13.89
N GLN A 223 -11.21 24.93 -14.86
CA GLN A 223 -10.74 24.30 -16.08
C GLN A 223 -9.40 24.93 -16.51
N ASN A 224 -8.37 24.11 -16.69
CA ASN A 224 -7.02 24.57 -17.08
C ASN A 224 -6.45 25.68 -16.20
N GLY A 225 -6.63 25.58 -14.88
CA GLY A 225 -6.18 26.60 -13.93
C GLY A 225 -6.95 27.90 -13.98
N ARG A 226 -8.13 27.90 -14.60
CA ARG A 226 -9.03 29.06 -14.69
C ARG A 226 -10.34 28.77 -14.00
N TYR A 227 -10.81 29.71 -13.25
CA TYR A 227 -12.17 29.81 -12.77
C TYR A 227 -12.99 30.68 -13.72
N ASN A 228 -13.97 30.12 -14.38
CA ASN A 228 -14.90 30.85 -15.27
C ASN A 228 -16.17 31.20 -14.50
N PHE A 229 -16.63 32.43 -14.66
CA PHE A 229 -17.86 32.92 -14.05
C PHE A 229 -18.69 33.73 -15.06
N THR A 230 -20.01 33.58 -14.98
CA THR A 230 -20.94 34.24 -15.88
C THR A 230 -22.05 34.88 -15.07
N GLN A 231 -22.26 36.18 -15.28
CA GLN A 231 -23.28 37.00 -14.63
C GLN A 231 -23.28 36.94 -13.08
N PHE A 232 -22.10 36.88 -12.48
CA PHE A 232 -21.98 36.95 -11.04
C PHE A 232 -22.10 38.34 -10.53
N ASN A 233 -22.87 38.54 -9.44
CA ASN A 233 -22.87 39.85 -8.77
C ASN A 233 -21.55 40.05 -7.98
N LEU A 234 -21.27 41.28 -7.64
CA LEU A 234 -19.99 41.66 -6.98
C LEU A 234 -19.80 40.93 -5.65
N GLU A 235 -20.87 40.73 -4.87
CA GLU A 235 -20.78 40.02 -3.58
C GLU A 235 -20.38 38.56 -3.74
N HIS A 236 -20.98 37.86 -4.69
CA HIS A 236 -20.64 36.49 -4.98
C HIS A 236 -19.19 36.34 -5.50
N LEU A 237 -18.80 37.20 -6.45
CA LEU A 237 -17.44 37.22 -6.98
C LEU A 237 -16.40 37.53 -5.90
N THR A 238 -16.66 38.52 -5.02
CA THR A 238 -15.78 38.87 -3.90
C THR A 238 -15.62 37.70 -2.91
N ARG A 239 -16.70 36.98 -2.63
CA ARG A 239 -16.64 35.76 -1.76
C ARG A 239 -15.72 34.70 -2.34
N ILE A 240 -15.83 34.44 -3.64
CA ILE A 240 -14.95 33.48 -4.33
C ILE A 240 -13.49 33.94 -4.32
N ILE A 241 -13.22 35.22 -4.61
CA ILE A 241 -11.86 35.77 -4.58
C ILE A 241 -11.27 35.65 -3.17
N ASN A 242 -12.04 35.99 -2.14
CA ASN A 242 -11.60 35.83 -0.75
C ASN A 242 -11.28 34.39 -0.42
N GLN A 243 -12.08 33.44 -0.91
CA GLN A 243 -11.85 32.01 -0.73
C GLN A 243 -10.61 31.53 -1.51
N MET A 244 -10.41 32.00 -2.75
CA MET A 244 -9.25 31.62 -3.57
C MET A 244 -7.93 32.11 -3.01
N TYR A 245 -7.87 33.38 -2.60
CA TYR A 245 -6.64 34.07 -2.17
C TYR A 245 -6.44 34.04 -0.66
N GLY A 246 -7.40 33.54 0.13
CA GLY A 246 -7.34 33.67 1.60
C GLY A 246 -7.39 35.12 2.08
N SER A 247 -7.97 36.00 1.28
CA SER A 247 -8.05 37.44 1.53
C SER A 247 -9.34 37.84 2.24
N ARG A 248 -9.44 39.07 2.66
CA ARG A 248 -10.66 39.66 3.23
C ARG A 248 -10.99 40.96 2.53
N ILE A 249 -11.46 40.89 1.30
CA ILE A 249 -11.97 42.04 0.56
C ILE A 249 -13.34 42.39 1.11
N ILE A 250 -13.55 43.69 1.39
CA ILE A 250 -14.82 44.26 1.86
C ILE A 250 -15.31 45.25 0.81
N ILE A 251 -16.55 45.01 0.34
CA ILE A 251 -17.18 45.92 -0.63
C ILE A 251 -17.70 47.14 0.09
N SER A 252 -17.33 48.33 -0.40
CA SER A 252 -17.87 49.58 0.12
C SER A 252 -19.36 49.74 -0.19
N ASP A 253 -20.12 50.32 0.72
CA ASP A 253 -21.57 50.58 0.51
C ASP A 253 -21.87 51.55 -0.62
N LYS A 254 -20.85 52.27 -1.08
CA LYS A 254 -20.96 53.23 -2.20
C LYS A 254 -20.92 52.55 -3.57
N VAL A 255 -20.57 51.26 -3.63
CA VAL A 255 -20.43 50.52 -4.88
C VAL A 255 -21.75 49.81 -5.22
N ASN A 256 -22.16 49.90 -6.51
CA ASN A 256 -23.32 49.18 -6.98
C ASN A 256 -23.04 47.63 -6.95
N LYS A 257 -23.63 46.99 -5.97
CA LYS A 257 -23.42 45.52 -5.75
C LYS A 257 -24.13 44.65 -6.79
N ASN A 258 -25.07 45.21 -7.56
CA ASN A 258 -25.90 44.47 -8.50
C ASN A 258 -25.30 44.36 -9.92
N CYS A 259 -24.11 44.92 -10.13
CA CYS A 259 -23.42 44.73 -11.42
C CYS A 259 -23.12 43.23 -11.66
N ALA A 260 -23.42 42.80 -12.86
CA ALA A 260 -23.13 41.41 -13.28
C ALA A 260 -21.76 41.32 -13.97
N PHE A 261 -20.93 40.47 -13.48
CA PHE A 261 -19.58 40.24 -13.99
C PHE A 261 -19.52 38.91 -14.73
N THR A 262 -18.88 38.94 -15.91
CA THR A 262 -18.59 37.74 -16.68
C THR A 262 -17.11 37.74 -17.04
N GLY A 263 -16.42 36.66 -16.78
CA GLY A 263 -14.98 36.60 -17.04
C GLY A 263 -14.33 35.32 -16.52
N SER A 264 -13.02 35.39 -16.38
CA SER A 264 -12.25 34.31 -15.77
C SER A 264 -11.11 34.81 -14.92
N ILE A 265 -10.82 34.08 -13.83
CA ILE A 265 -9.68 34.33 -12.96
C ILE A 265 -8.75 33.12 -13.10
N ARG A 266 -7.46 33.34 -13.36
CA ARG A 266 -6.45 32.28 -13.35
C ARG A 266 -5.89 32.14 -11.95
N TYR A 267 -5.57 30.91 -11.57
CA TYR A 267 -5.00 30.63 -10.24
C TYR A 267 -3.57 31.23 -10.06
N ASP A 268 -2.85 31.47 -11.16
CA ASP A 268 -1.52 32.07 -11.18
C ASP A 268 -1.52 33.60 -11.27
N GLU A 269 -2.70 34.24 -11.32
CA GLU A 269 -2.81 35.70 -11.23
C GLU A 269 -2.62 36.19 -9.79
N SER A 270 -2.07 37.37 -9.63
CA SER A 270 -2.02 38.02 -8.32
C SER A 270 -3.39 38.54 -7.92
N LEU A 271 -3.60 38.71 -6.60
CA LEU A 271 -4.86 39.31 -6.12
C LEU A 271 -5.05 40.73 -6.66
N GLU A 272 -3.96 41.48 -6.78
CA GLU A 272 -3.94 42.84 -7.32
C GLU A 272 -4.41 42.86 -8.78
N ASP A 273 -3.85 41.98 -9.64
CA ASP A 273 -4.26 41.86 -11.05
C ASP A 273 -5.76 41.56 -11.19
N VAL A 274 -6.27 40.69 -10.29
CA VAL A 274 -7.69 40.31 -10.30
C VAL A 274 -8.57 41.47 -9.86
N ILE A 275 -8.18 42.22 -8.83
CA ILE A 275 -8.91 43.40 -8.37
C ILE A 275 -8.95 44.47 -9.47
N ASP A 276 -7.82 44.75 -10.11
CA ASP A 276 -7.72 45.71 -11.19
C ASP A 276 -8.65 45.36 -12.36
N LYS A 277 -8.77 44.09 -12.72
CA LYS A 277 -9.71 43.61 -13.74
C LYS A 277 -11.19 43.80 -13.40
N ILE A 278 -11.52 43.83 -12.12
CA ILE A 278 -12.92 43.94 -11.65
C ILE A 278 -13.27 45.44 -11.45
N CYS A 279 -12.30 46.26 -11.15
CA CYS A 279 -12.51 47.68 -10.91
C CYS A 279 -12.50 48.55 -12.19
N PHE A 280 -12.17 47.94 -13.33
CA PHE A 280 -12.28 48.56 -14.64
C PHE A 280 -13.66 48.32 -15.25
#